data_198bf2db704b570234750a3c46fe8332
#
_entry.id   198bf2db704b570234750a3c46fe8332
#
_cell.length_a   1.000
_cell.length_b   1.000
_cell.length_c   1.000
_cell.angle_alpha   90.00
_cell.angle_beta   90.00
_cell.angle_gamma   90.00
#
_symmetry.space_group_name_H-M   'P 1'
#
loop_
_entity.id
_entity.type
_entity.pdbx_description
1 polymer ?
#
loop_
_entity_poly.entity_id
_entity_poly.type
_entity_poly.pdbx_seq_one_letter_code
_entity_poly.pdbx_strand_id
1 'polypeptide(L)'
;DLMKSMDIQVSDCLFQQEAALRSTMPFLYLDPSLERKSKRNVLTSGAASTYMFTSFELSDDNGILLGLNRHNNSLCIVDPFNTKVNKNANFTICGTSGAGKTFTMQLMSLRLRMRGVQCYILAPLKGHEFKRACHKIGGTYIKLAPGSSACINVMEIRPTLTPEMELIDELDYSDIDSMLAKKIQQLMIFFSLLIPDMSNEEEQMLDEALVKTYAKFGITHDNSSIYEDPGSGKVKTMPILGDLYEVLKESPLTARLATIVSRFVTGSAQSFNRQSNINLSNRYVVLDISELKGKMLPVGMMIALDYVWDQVKADRTKKKMVFIDEIWKLIGGAANKQAAEFCLEIFKIIRGYGGGALAATQDLSDFFGLEDGRYGRAILNNSKTKIILNLEPDEAEYVKDVLKLTRTEIRSITQFERGEALLSSN
;
A
#
# COMPACT_ATOMS: atom_id res chain seq x y z
N ASP A 1 -15.61 44.11 21.84
CA ASP A 1 -15.32 44.15 20.40
C ASP A 1 -15.29 42.77 19.76
N LEU A 2 -14.64 41.76 20.36
CA LEU A 2 -14.56 40.39 19.82
C LEU A 2 -15.96 39.76 19.66
N MET A 3 -16.84 39.88 20.69
CA MET A 3 -18.21 39.33 20.64
C MET A 3 -19.06 40.01 19.56
N LYS A 4 -18.88 41.32 19.37
CA LYS A 4 -19.59 42.06 18.32
C LYS A 4 -19.14 41.66 16.92
N SER A 5 -17.85 41.32 16.73
CA SER A 5 -17.36 40.81 15.45
C SER A 5 -17.91 39.43 15.09
N MET A 6 -18.45 38.70 16.06
CA MET A 6 -19.11 37.40 15.90
C MET A 6 -20.65 37.50 15.82
N ASP A 7 -21.17 38.72 15.64
CA ASP A 7 -22.61 39.03 15.60
C ASP A 7 -23.38 38.68 16.90
N ILE A 8 -22.64 38.63 18.04
CA ILE A 8 -23.20 38.35 19.33
C ILE A 8 -23.57 39.66 20.04
N GLN A 9 -24.84 39.87 20.29
CA GLN A 9 -25.30 41.03 21.06
C GLN A 9 -24.90 40.91 22.53
N VAL A 10 -24.12 41.87 22.98
CA VAL A 10 -23.65 41.95 24.37
C VAL A 10 -24.15 43.23 25.00
N SER A 11 -24.69 43.13 26.23
CA SER A 11 -25.13 44.26 27.02
C SER A 11 -24.43 44.25 28.38
N ASP A 12 -24.02 45.42 28.85
CA ASP A 12 -23.39 45.56 30.13
C ASP A 12 -24.43 45.37 31.29
N CYS A 13 -23.99 44.75 32.38
CA CYS A 13 -24.79 44.58 33.60
C CYS A 13 -24.64 45.81 34.51
N LEU A 14 -25.04 46.98 34.00
CA LEU A 14 -24.95 48.23 34.78
C LEU A 14 -25.82 48.17 36.05
N PHE A 15 -25.23 48.50 37.20
CA PHE A 15 -25.81 48.44 38.54
C PHE A 15 -26.27 47.03 38.98
N GLN A 16 -25.82 45.99 38.29
CA GLN A 16 -26.12 44.58 38.57
C GLN A 16 -24.88 43.71 38.64
N GLN A 17 -23.72 44.30 38.91
CA GLN A 17 -22.41 43.62 38.90
C GLN A 17 -22.34 42.48 39.92
N GLU A 18 -22.89 42.68 41.14
CA GLU A 18 -22.93 41.64 42.17
C GLU A 18 -23.82 40.47 41.73
N ALA A 19 -25.02 40.76 41.22
CA ALA A 19 -25.94 39.72 40.72
C ALA A 19 -25.31 38.96 39.55
N ALA A 20 -24.61 39.64 38.63
CA ALA A 20 -23.89 39.02 37.53
C ALA A 20 -22.75 38.14 38.02
N LEU A 21 -21.95 38.60 38.97
CA LEU A 21 -20.87 37.80 39.55
C LEU A 21 -21.39 36.53 40.22
N ARG A 22 -22.42 36.65 41.05
CA ARG A 22 -23.05 35.49 41.72
C ARG A 22 -23.61 34.47 40.71
N SER A 23 -24.19 34.94 39.61
CA SER A 23 -24.75 34.09 38.56
C SER A 23 -23.71 33.41 37.67
N THR A 24 -22.47 33.90 37.65
CA THR A 24 -21.35 33.28 36.91
C THR A 24 -20.53 32.28 37.74
N MET A 25 -20.77 32.26 39.06
CA MET A 25 -20.09 31.29 39.92
C MET A 25 -20.64 29.87 39.71
N PRO A 26 -19.84 28.79 39.92
CA PRO A 26 -20.22 27.41 39.62
C PRO A 26 -21.24 26.82 40.63
N PHE A 27 -22.15 27.64 41.15
CA PHE A 27 -23.18 27.24 42.14
C PHE A 27 -24.53 26.93 41.50
N LEU A 28 -24.64 26.93 40.16
CA LEU A 28 -25.90 26.73 39.43
C LEU A 28 -27.02 27.69 39.87
N TYR A 29 -26.65 28.90 40.31
CA TYR A 29 -27.57 29.95 40.74
C TYR A 29 -27.67 31.03 39.68
N LEU A 30 -28.88 31.37 39.28
CA LEU A 30 -29.17 32.53 38.43
C LEU A 30 -29.97 33.55 39.24
N ASP A 31 -29.42 34.76 39.43
CA ASP A 31 -30.10 35.82 40.14
C ASP A 31 -31.40 36.21 39.45
N PRO A 32 -32.56 36.28 40.18
CA PRO A 32 -33.85 36.58 39.58
C PRO A 32 -33.91 37.90 38.80
N SER A 33 -33.07 38.87 39.17
CA SER A 33 -32.98 40.17 38.45
C SER A 33 -32.39 40.05 37.05
N LEU A 34 -31.59 39.03 36.84
CA LEU A 34 -30.97 38.73 35.53
C LEU A 34 -31.74 37.68 34.73
N GLU A 35 -32.62 36.90 35.37
CA GLU A 35 -33.32 35.79 34.71
C GLU A 35 -34.09 36.24 33.47
N ARG A 36 -34.87 37.32 33.56
CA ARG A 36 -35.64 37.86 32.40
C ARG A 36 -34.78 38.32 31.26
N LYS A 37 -33.55 38.80 31.54
CA LYS A 37 -32.63 39.31 30.53
C LYS A 37 -31.84 38.22 29.88
N SER A 38 -31.49 37.16 30.63
CA SER A 38 -30.59 36.09 30.19
C SER A 38 -31.31 34.86 29.65
N LYS A 39 -32.53 34.59 30.16
CA LYS A 39 -33.31 33.41 29.75
C LYS A 39 -33.81 33.53 28.30
N ARG A 40 -33.57 32.52 27.52
CA ARG A 40 -34.05 32.41 26.13
C ARG A 40 -34.66 31.03 25.92
N ASN A 41 -35.70 30.97 25.11
CA ASN A 41 -36.24 29.71 24.65
C ASN A 41 -35.29 29.17 23.56
N VAL A 42 -34.87 27.94 23.71
CA VAL A 42 -34.00 27.24 22.80
C VAL A 42 -34.65 25.92 22.40
N LEU A 43 -34.61 25.55 21.12
CA LEU A 43 -35.05 24.23 20.70
C LEU A 43 -34.14 23.17 21.31
N THR A 44 -34.68 21.97 21.55
CA THR A 44 -33.94 20.84 22.15
C THR A 44 -32.66 20.54 21.35
N SER A 45 -32.72 20.64 20.02
CA SER A 45 -31.53 20.45 19.15
C SER A 45 -30.46 21.52 19.39
N GLY A 46 -30.88 22.79 19.59
CA GLY A 46 -29.97 23.89 19.93
C GLY A 46 -29.37 23.73 21.32
N ALA A 47 -30.16 23.29 22.31
CA ALA A 47 -29.65 23.00 23.66
C ALA A 47 -28.66 21.81 23.64
N ALA A 48 -28.95 20.76 22.84
CA ALA A 48 -28.06 19.63 22.70
C ALA A 48 -26.70 20.01 22.04
N SER A 49 -26.71 20.99 21.14
CA SER A 49 -25.46 21.47 20.48
C SER A 49 -24.55 22.27 21.43
N THR A 50 -25.04 22.73 22.59
CA THR A 50 -24.22 23.40 23.62
C THR A 50 -23.49 22.42 24.55
N TYR A 51 -23.79 21.11 24.43
CA TYR A 51 -23.12 20.08 25.22
C TYR A 51 -21.67 19.94 24.80
N MET A 52 -20.74 20.32 25.66
CA MET A 52 -19.31 20.36 25.37
C MET A 52 -18.58 19.04 25.67
N PHE A 53 -19.23 18.14 26.38
CA PHE A 53 -18.64 16.86 26.79
C PHE A 53 -18.94 15.80 25.73
N THR A 54 -18.35 15.99 24.55
CA THR A 54 -18.46 15.02 23.45
C THR A 54 -17.18 14.20 23.39
N SER A 55 -17.32 12.90 23.18
CA SER A 55 -16.21 12.02 22.86
C SER A 55 -16.35 11.50 21.44
N PHE A 56 -15.24 11.42 20.73
CA PHE A 56 -15.20 10.81 19.41
C PHE A 56 -14.95 9.32 19.55
N GLU A 57 -15.80 8.50 18.94
CA GLU A 57 -15.64 7.06 18.85
C GLU A 57 -15.42 6.68 17.39
N LEU A 58 -14.38 5.91 17.12
CA LEU A 58 -14.09 5.34 15.81
C LEU A 58 -14.44 3.86 15.84
N SER A 59 -15.68 3.53 15.53
CA SER A 59 -16.19 2.16 15.60
C SER A 59 -17.04 1.82 14.37
N ASP A 60 -16.46 1.04 13.47
CA ASP A 60 -17.17 0.45 12.33
C ASP A 60 -17.73 -0.92 12.70
N ASP A 61 -18.98 -1.23 12.36
CA ASP A 61 -19.68 -2.49 12.72
C ASP A 61 -18.93 -3.75 12.25
N ASN A 62 -18.30 -3.69 11.07
CA ASN A 62 -17.63 -4.82 10.44
C ASN A 62 -16.10 -4.67 10.36
N GLY A 63 -15.52 -3.79 11.17
CA GLY A 63 -14.12 -3.46 11.14
C GLY A 63 -13.20 -4.46 11.85
N ILE A 64 -11.92 -4.13 11.83
CA ILE A 64 -10.88 -4.75 12.64
C ILE A 64 -10.53 -3.83 13.81
N LEU A 65 -10.37 -4.39 15.00
CA LEU A 65 -9.90 -3.63 16.15
C LEU A 65 -8.43 -3.22 15.91
N LEU A 66 -8.13 -1.93 15.90
CA LEU A 66 -6.75 -1.43 15.83
C LEU A 66 -6.16 -1.23 17.23
N GLY A 67 -6.92 -0.68 18.15
CA GLY A 67 -6.47 -0.42 19.51
C GLY A 67 -7.55 0.26 20.36
N LEU A 68 -7.09 0.94 21.43
CA LEU A 68 -7.91 1.74 22.30
C LEU A 68 -7.59 3.23 22.11
N ASN A 69 -8.60 4.06 22.10
CA ASN A 69 -8.43 5.51 22.14
C ASN A 69 -7.89 5.94 23.51
N ARG A 70 -6.71 6.56 23.53
CA ARG A 70 -6.02 6.97 24.75
C ARG A 70 -6.83 7.98 25.60
N HIS A 71 -7.69 8.79 24.97
CA HIS A 71 -8.40 9.86 25.66
C HIS A 71 -9.67 9.40 26.36
N ASN A 72 -10.39 8.42 25.80
CA ASN A 72 -11.69 8.00 26.32
C ASN A 72 -11.83 6.47 26.50
N ASN A 73 -10.75 5.70 26.25
CA ASN A 73 -10.72 4.24 26.33
C ASN A 73 -11.72 3.52 25.41
N SER A 74 -12.30 4.22 24.41
CA SER A 74 -13.16 3.57 23.43
C SER A 74 -12.36 2.68 22.48
N LEU A 75 -13.03 1.68 21.88
CA LEU A 75 -12.42 0.81 20.88
C LEU A 75 -12.23 1.56 19.56
N CYS A 76 -11.04 1.45 18.98
CA CYS A 76 -10.79 1.92 17.61
C CYS A 76 -10.97 0.75 16.64
N ILE A 77 -12.13 0.65 16.02
CA ILE A 77 -12.50 -0.39 15.06
C ILE A 77 -12.65 0.25 13.68
N VAL A 78 -11.92 -0.24 12.69
CA VAL A 78 -11.90 0.31 11.32
C VAL A 78 -12.22 -0.78 10.32
N ASP A 79 -13.23 -0.57 9.47
CA ASP A 79 -13.47 -1.37 8.27
C ASP A 79 -12.90 -0.65 7.04
N PRO A 80 -11.73 -1.07 6.53
CA PRO A 80 -11.13 -0.43 5.36
C PRO A 80 -11.99 -0.56 4.10
N PHE A 81 -12.83 -1.59 4.03
CA PHE A 81 -13.69 -1.87 2.88
C PHE A 81 -15.09 -1.27 2.98
N ASN A 82 -15.36 -0.47 4.02
CA ASN A 82 -16.62 0.28 4.13
C ASN A 82 -16.62 1.46 3.16
N THR A 83 -17.17 1.28 1.98
CA THR A 83 -17.21 2.29 0.90
C THR A 83 -18.09 3.50 1.22
N LYS A 84 -18.94 3.43 2.24
CA LYS A 84 -19.76 4.56 2.71
C LYS A 84 -18.91 5.60 3.45
N VAL A 85 -17.86 5.14 4.13
CA VAL A 85 -16.97 5.98 4.94
C VAL A 85 -15.62 6.18 4.26
N ASN A 86 -15.06 5.12 3.69
CA ASN A 86 -13.72 5.09 3.15
C ASN A 86 -13.72 5.20 1.62
N LYS A 87 -13.00 6.19 1.09
CA LYS A 87 -12.80 6.33 -0.37
C LYS A 87 -12.00 5.18 -0.97
N ASN A 88 -11.09 4.60 -0.22
CA ASN A 88 -10.31 3.40 -0.55
C ASN A 88 -9.90 2.66 0.71
N ALA A 89 -9.40 1.43 0.55
CA ALA A 89 -8.95 0.57 1.65
C ALA A 89 -7.43 0.67 1.91
N ASN A 90 -6.77 1.71 1.39
CA ASN A 90 -5.33 1.83 1.52
C ASN A 90 -4.91 2.41 2.88
N PHE A 91 -3.77 1.90 3.36
CA PHE A 91 -3.11 2.33 4.59
C PHE A 91 -1.67 2.75 4.36
N THR A 92 -1.20 3.66 5.21
CA THR A 92 0.24 3.92 5.37
C THR A 92 0.61 3.83 6.84
N ILE A 93 1.69 3.13 7.15
CA ILE A 93 2.28 3.03 8.49
C ILE A 93 3.66 3.67 8.45
N CYS A 94 3.84 4.74 9.22
CA CYS A 94 5.12 5.40 9.40
C CYS A 94 5.60 5.21 10.84
N GLY A 95 6.91 5.06 11.03
CA GLY A 95 7.49 4.98 12.38
C GLY A 95 8.94 4.54 12.34
N THR A 96 9.71 4.96 13.31
CA THR A 96 11.12 4.60 13.46
C THR A 96 11.34 3.09 13.61
N SER A 97 12.59 2.65 13.53
CA SER A 97 12.94 1.27 13.82
C SER A 97 12.61 0.93 15.28
N GLY A 98 11.90 -0.17 15.50
CA GLY A 98 11.48 -0.59 16.85
C GLY A 98 10.15 0.01 17.34
N ALA A 99 9.55 0.99 16.66
CA ALA A 99 8.26 1.59 17.05
C ALA A 99 7.05 0.63 17.00
N GLY A 100 7.18 -0.53 16.37
CA GLY A 100 6.12 -1.55 16.35
C GLY A 100 5.45 -1.77 14.99
N LYS A 101 6.01 -1.26 13.88
CA LYS A 101 5.45 -1.42 12.52
C LYS A 101 5.12 -2.87 12.17
N THR A 102 6.09 -3.77 12.24
CA THR A 102 5.91 -5.19 11.88
C THR A 102 4.82 -5.84 12.74
N PHE A 103 4.77 -5.51 14.04
CA PHE A 103 3.72 -6.00 14.93
C PHE A 103 2.34 -5.50 14.50
N THR A 104 2.22 -4.20 14.18
CA THR A 104 0.97 -3.60 13.70
C THR A 104 0.51 -4.26 12.40
N MET A 105 1.42 -4.47 11.44
CA MET A 105 1.13 -5.18 10.19
C MET A 105 0.67 -6.61 10.44
N GLN A 106 1.32 -7.36 11.32
CA GLN A 106 0.90 -8.72 11.69
C GLN A 106 -0.49 -8.73 12.30
N LEU A 107 -0.73 -7.84 13.26
CA LEU A 107 -2.02 -7.72 13.94
C LEU A 107 -3.14 -7.43 12.94
N MET A 108 -2.95 -6.45 12.06
CA MET A 108 -3.91 -6.07 11.04
C MET A 108 -4.14 -7.20 10.04
N SER A 109 -3.08 -7.84 9.53
CA SER A 109 -3.20 -8.93 8.55
C SER A 109 -3.92 -10.14 9.10
N LEU A 110 -3.66 -10.52 10.35
CA LEU A 110 -4.36 -11.63 11.03
C LEU A 110 -5.85 -11.30 11.25
N ARG A 111 -6.16 -10.09 11.71
CA ARG A 111 -7.54 -9.64 11.92
C ARG A 111 -8.32 -9.52 10.61
N LEU A 112 -7.73 -9.00 9.56
CA LEU A 112 -8.32 -8.98 8.22
C LEU A 112 -8.55 -10.40 7.69
N ARG A 113 -7.59 -11.29 7.89
CA ARG A 113 -7.73 -12.72 7.53
C ARG A 113 -8.91 -13.37 8.24
N MET A 114 -9.14 -13.08 9.54
CA MET A 114 -10.30 -13.55 10.30
C MET A 114 -11.62 -13.03 9.70
N ARG A 115 -11.61 -11.83 9.10
CA ARG A 115 -12.75 -11.23 8.39
C ARG A 115 -12.93 -11.75 6.94
N GLY A 116 -12.15 -12.75 6.55
CA GLY A 116 -12.23 -13.37 5.21
C GLY A 116 -11.46 -12.65 4.12
N VAL A 117 -10.71 -11.58 4.46
CA VAL A 117 -9.86 -10.87 3.51
C VAL A 117 -8.62 -11.70 3.16
N GLN A 118 -8.30 -11.81 1.89
CA GLN A 118 -7.06 -12.44 1.43
C GLN A 118 -5.89 -11.48 1.65
N CYS A 119 -4.84 -11.93 2.34
CA CYS A 119 -3.71 -11.10 2.72
C CYS A 119 -2.42 -11.59 2.04
N TYR A 120 -1.76 -10.69 1.34
CA TYR A 120 -0.44 -10.88 0.76
C TYR A 120 0.55 -9.97 1.49
N ILE A 121 1.63 -10.53 2.02
CA ILE A 121 2.62 -9.80 2.81
C ILE A 121 3.96 -9.91 2.11
N LEU A 122 4.48 -8.76 1.69
CA LEU A 122 5.81 -8.61 1.09
C LEU A 122 6.78 -8.11 2.18
N ALA A 123 7.71 -8.97 2.59
CA ALA A 123 8.61 -8.70 3.71
C ALA A 123 10.08 -8.74 3.28
N PRO A 124 10.68 -7.56 2.94
CA PRO A 124 12.03 -7.49 2.38
C PRO A 124 13.15 -7.58 3.41
N LEU A 125 12.89 -7.28 4.68
CA LEU A 125 13.95 -7.27 5.70
C LEU A 125 13.72 -8.25 6.85
N LYS A 126 12.48 -8.44 7.26
CA LYS A 126 12.11 -9.18 8.47
C LYS A 126 11.09 -10.29 8.22
N GLY A 127 11.18 -10.97 7.07
CA GLY A 127 10.22 -12.01 6.68
C GLY A 127 10.06 -13.11 7.72
N HIS A 128 11.12 -13.47 8.44
CA HIS A 128 11.10 -14.48 9.49
C HIS A 128 10.14 -14.12 10.65
N GLU A 129 9.89 -12.84 10.94
CA GLU A 129 8.95 -12.43 11.99
C GLU A 129 7.51 -12.87 11.67
N PHE A 130 7.13 -12.92 10.40
CA PHE A 130 5.80 -13.35 9.95
C PHE A 130 5.65 -14.89 9.91
N LYS A 131 6.76 -15.64 9.87
CA LYS A 131 6.79 -17.10 9.66
C LYS A 131 5.93 -17.86 10.67
N ARG A 132 6.12 -17.56 11.97
CA ARG A 132 5.41 -18.26 13.06
C ARG A 132 3.90 -18.06 12.99
N ALA A 133 3.46 -16.82 12.77
CA ALA A 133 2.05 -16.50 12.64
C ALA A 133 1.45 -17.17 11.40
N CYS A 134 2.13 -17.07 10.25
CA CYS A 134 1.74 -17.68 9.00
C CYS A 134 1.49 -19.18 9.14
N HIS A 135 2.44 -19.94 9.71
CA HIS A 135 2.30 -21.39 9.91
C HIS A 135 1.14 -21.74 10.87
N LYS A 136 0.95 -20.96 11.95
CA LYS A 136 -0.11 -21.24 12.93
C LYS A 136 -1.53 -21.10 12.36
N ILE A 137 -1.72 -20.26 11.36
CA ILE A 137 -3.04 -20.05 10.74
C ILE A 137 -3.23 -20.84 9.44
N GLY A 138 -2.29 -21.74 9.12
CA GLY A 138 -2.31 -22.51 7.87
C GLY A 138 -2.06 -21.67 6.63
N GLY A 139 -1.32 -20.56 6.75
CA GLY A 139 -0.89 -19.70 5.65
C GLY A 139 0.27 -20.31 4.85
N THR A 140 0.55 -19.75 3.69
CA THR A 140 1.66 -20.14 2.83
C THR A 140 2.83 -19.17 3.03
N TYR A 141 3.97 -19.71 3.47
CA TYR A 141 5.22 -18.95 3.63
C TYR A 141 6.18 -19.33 2.52
N ILE A 142 6.52 -18.36 1.68
CA ILE A 142 7.37 -18.52 0.51
C ILE A 142 8.63 -17.70 0.73
N LYS A 143 9.79 -18.35 0.66
CA LYS A 143 11.09 -17.69 0.79
C LYS A 143 11.76 -17.61 -0.57
N LEU A 144 11.89 -16.39 -1.09
CA LEU A 144 12.61 -16.10 -2.34
C LEU A 144 14.04 -15.69 -1.98
N ALA A 145 14.99 -16.55 -2.26
CA ALA A 145 16.40 -16.36 -1.92
C ALA A 145 17.30 -16.97 -3.01
N PRO A 146 18.55 -16.53 -3.12
CA PRO A 146 19.54 -17.22 -3.95
C PRO A 146 19.63 -18.69 -3.52
N GLY A 147 19.45 -19.62 -4.48
CA GLY A 147 19.47 -21.06 -4.18
C GLY A 147 18.19 -21.63 -3.56
N SER A 148 17.13 -20.83 -3.37
CA SER A 148 15.81 -21.33 -2.95
C SER A 148 15.20 -22.26 -3.98
N SER A 149 14.38 -23.23 -3.52
CA SER A 149 13.52 -24.02 -4.40
C SER A 149 12.35 -23.26 -4.94
N ALA A 150 11.88 -22.22 -4.22
CA ALA A 150 10.79 -21.35 -4.65
C ALA A 150 11.27 -20.42 -5.77
N CYS A 151 10.51 -20.36 -6.85
CA CYS A 151 10.83 -19.56 -8.03
C CYS A 151 9.57 -18.86 -8.56
N ILE A 152 9.76 -17.62 -9.02
CA ILE A 152 8.83 -16.89 -9.86
C ILE A 152 9.50 -16.67 -11.20
N ASN A 153 8.92 -17.17 -12.27
CA ASN A 153 9.37 -16.88 -13.61
C ASN A 153 8.98 -15.45 -13.98
N VAL A 154 9.96 -14.57 -14.11
CA VAL A 154 9.72 -13.15 -14.46
C VAL A 154 9.15 -12.99 -15.85
N MET A 155 9.41 -13.94 -16.77
CA MET A 155 8.94 -13.92 -18.14
C MET A 155 7.55 -14.57 -18.30
N GLU A 156 6.96 -15.08 -17.25
CA GLU A 156 5.66 -15.73 -17.31
C GLU A 156 4.54 -14.72 -17.60
N ILE A 157 3.80 -14.92 -18.70
CA ILE A 157 2.55 -14.23 -18.97
C ILE A 157 1.46 -14.99 -18.24
N ARG A 158 0.79 -14.30 -17.34
CA ARG A 158 -0.34 -14.84 -16.56
C ARG A 158 -1.63 -14.20 -17.06
N PRO A 159 -2.42 -14.92 -17.88
CA PRO A 159 -3.69 -14.39 -18.36
C PRO A 159 -4.60 -14.09 -17.17
N THR A 160 -4.94 -12.84 -16.98
CA THR A 160 -5.98 -12.43 -16.03
C THR A 160 -7.22 -12.11 -16.84
N LEU A 161 -8.26 -12.93 -16.68
CA LEU A 161 -9.58 -12.62 -17.24
C LEU A 161 -10.05 -11.32 -16.57
N THR A 162 -10.25 -10.27 -17.33
CA THR A 162 -10.94 -9.09 -16.80
C THR A 162 -12.43 -9.41 -16.78
N PRO A 163 -13.22 -8.90 -15.80
CA PRO A 163 -14.67 -9.12 -15.77
C PRO A 163 -15.42 -8.61 -16.99
N GLU A 164 -14.83 -7.67 -17.72
CA GLU A 164 -15.35 -7.27 -19.02
C GLU A 164 -15.26 -8.41 -20.04
N MET A 165 -14.28 -9.32 -19.89
CA MET A 165 -14.12 -10.52 -20.70
C MET A 165 -15.06 -11.67 -20.28
N GLU A 166 -15.49 -11.72 -19.00
CA GLU A 166 -16.44 -12.70 -18.50
C GLU A 166 -17.91 -12.38 -18.88
N LEU A 167 -18.21 -11.10 -19.15
CA LEU A 167 -19.56 -10.61 -19.44
C LEU A 167 -19.91 -10.59 -20.94
N ILE A 168 -18.95 -10.85 -21.83
CA ILE A 168 -19.15 -10.79 -23.26
C ILE A 168 -18.81 -12.16 -23.84
N ASP A 169 -19.84 -12.97 -24.06
CA ASP A 169 -19.75 -14.30 -24.70
C ASP A 169 -19.24 -14.26 -26.17
N GLU A 170 -19.03 -13.07 -26.72
CA GLU A 170 -18.58 -12.81 -28.11
C GLU A 170 -17.44 -11.79 -28.18
N LEU A 171 -16.45 -11.81 -27.29
CA LEU A 171 -15.27 -10.95 -27.42
C LEU A 171 -14.41 -11.45 -28.59
N ASP A 172 -14.30 -10.61 -29.61
CA ASP A 172 -13.22 -10.69 -30.54
C ASP A 172 -11.92 -10.37 -29.81
N TYR A 173 -11.02 -11.35 -29.61
CA TYR A 173 -9.74 -11.21 -28.89
C TYR A 173 -8.83 -10.14 -29.53
N SER A 174 -9.18 -9.64 -30.72
CA SER A 174 -8.48 -8.56 -31.42
C SER A 174 -8.60 -7.19 -30.76
N ASP A 175 -9.66 -6.94 -29.98
CA ASP A 175 -9.89 -5.65 -29.29
C ASP A 175 -9.22 -5.57 -27.90
N ILE A 176 -8.54 -6.64 -27.45
CA ILE A 176 -7.86 -6.66 -26.16
C ILE A 176 -6.39 -6.29 -26.37
N ASP A 177 -5.92 -5.32 -25.60
CA ASP A 177 -4.49 -4.97 -25.56
C ASP A 177 -3.60 -6.20 -25.47
N SER A 178 -2.55 -6.27 -26.28
CA SER A 178 -1.62 -7.39 -26.30
C SER A 178 -1.04 -7.69 -24.90
N MET A 179 -1.28 -8.89 -24.40
CA MET A 179 -0.72 -9.37 -23.12
C MET A 179 0.80 -9.46 -23.19
N LEU A 180 1.34 -9.80 -24.37
CA LEU A 180 2.79 -9.80 -24.62
C LEU A 180 3.36 -8.39 -24.49
N ALA A 181 2.74 -7.38 -25.10
CA ALA A 181 3.22 -6.00 -25.00
C ALA A 181 3.23 -5.51 -23.56
N LYS A 182 2.15 -5.78 -22.79
CA LYS A 182 2.09 -5.46 -21.35
C LYS A 182 3.21 -6.17 -20.56
N LYS A 183 3.47 -7.44 -20.88
CA LYS A 183 4.55 -8.20 -20.22
C LYS A 183 5.92 -7.64 -20.54
N ILE A 184 6.17 -7.27 -21.78
CA ILE A 184 7.44 -6.66 -22.18
C ILE A 184 7.65 -5.33 -21.44
N GLN A 185 6.62 -4.48 -21.30
CA GLN A 185 6.72 -3.26 -20.49
C GLN A 185 7.09 -3.56 -19.04
N GLN A 186 6.52 -4.58 -18.42
CA GLN A 186 6.88 -5.00 -17.05
C GLN A 186 8.32 -5.52 -16.98
N LEU A 187 8.77 -6.26 -18.00
CA LEU A 187 10.16 -6.73 -18.10
C LEU A 187 11.13 -5.56 -18.30
N MET A 188 10.76 -4.51 -19.02
CA MET A 188 11.57 -3.29 -19.13
C MET A 188 11.77 -2.62 -17.78
N ILE A 189 10.73 -2.57 -16.91
CA ILE A 189 10.88 -2.10 -15.53
C ILE A 189 11.84 -2.99 -14.74
N PHE A 190 11.72 -4.31 -14.86
CA PHE A 190 12.63 -5.26 -14.22
C PHE A 190 14.07 -5.02 -14.65
N PHE A 191 14.33 -4.87 -15.96
CA PHE A 191 15.67 -4.65 -16.47
C PHE A 191 16.23 -3.27 -16.13
N SER A 192 15.40 -2.23 -16.05
CA SER A 192 15.83 -0.90 -15.62
C SER A 192 16.29 -0.87 -14.14
N LEU A 193 15.75 -1.74 -13.29
CA LEU A 193 16.25 -1.95 -11.93
C LEU A 193 17.62 -2.66 -11.90
N LEU A 194 17.84 -3.58 -12.83
CA LEU A 194 19.11 -4.31 -12.95
C LEU A 194 20.22 -3.47 -13.58
N ILE A 195 19.85 -2.65 -14.56
CA ILE A 195 20.75 -1.88 -15.42
C ILE A 195 20.30 -0.39 -15.37
N PRO A 196 20.56 0.34 -14.29
CA PRO A 196 20.12 1.74 -14.17
C PRO A 196 20.72 2.68 -15.20
N ASP A 197 21.83 2.29 -15.81
CA ASP A 197 22.59 3.00 -16.83
C ASP A 197 22.37 2.44 -18.25
N MET A 198 21.24 1.78 -18.50
CA MET A 198 20.89 1.24 -19.82
C MET A 198 20.64 2.39 -20.81
N SER A 199 21.28 2.34 -21.96
CA SER A 199 21.09 3.32 -23.02
C SER A 199 19.78 3.06 -23.80
N ASN A 200 19.26 4.09 -24.48
CA ASN A 200 18.07 3.93 -25.32
C ASN A 200 18.26 2.88 -26.43
N GLU A 201 19.49 2.75 -26.94
CA GLU A 201 19.84 1.71 -27.95
C GLU A 201 19.75 0.32 -27.32
N GLU A 202 20.27 0.14 -26.10
CA GLU A 202 20.19 -1.12 -25.37
C GLU A 202 18.75 -1.47 -24.99
N GLU A 203 17.91 -0.46 -24.65
CA GLU A 203 16.48 -0.66 -24.41
C GLU A 203 15.78 -1.21 -25.66
N GLN A 204 16.04 -0.63 -26.83
CA GLN A 204 15.45 -1.08 -28.06
C GLN A 204 15.93 -2.52 -28.43
N MET A 205 17.24 -2.78 -28.27
CA MET A 205 17.78 -4.13 -28.54
C MET A 205 17.22 -5.19 -27.60
N LEU A 206 16.95 -4.81 -26.31
CA LEU A 206 16.35 -5.68 -25.32
C LEU A 206 14.89 -5.97 -25.68
N ASP A 207 14.12 -4.96 -26.08
CA ASP A 207 12.74 -5.11 -26.54
C ASP A 207 12.64 -6.11 -27.70
N GLU A 208 13.47 -5.93 -28.72
CA GLU A 208 13.53 -6.84 -29.87
C GLU A 208 13.93 -8.28 -29.45
N ALA A 209 14.89 -8.40 -28.53
CA ALA A 209 15.31 -9.71 -28.01
C ALA A 209 14.20 -10.40 -27.24
N LEU A 210 13.42 -9.64 -26.45
CA LEU A 210 12.27 -10.16 -25.72
C LEU A 210 11.19 -10.66 -26.70
N VAL A 211 10.78 -9.84 -27.67
CA VAL A 211 9.81 -10.25 -28.71
C VAL A 211 10.28 -11.53 -29.43
N LYS A 212 11.57 -11.57 -29.82
CA LYS A 212 12.15 -12.74 -30.47
C LYS A 212 12.17 -13.98 -29.58
N THR A 213 12.41 -13.80 -28.28
CA THR A 213 12.39 -14.90 -27.31
C THR A 213 11.00 -15.53 -27.21
N TYR A 214 9.95 -14.70 -27.05
CA TYR A 214 8.57 -15.20 -27.02
C TYR A 214 8.15 -15.83 -28.34
N ALA A 215 8.56 -15.26 -29.47
CA ALA A 215 8.27 -15.81 -30.79
C ALA A 215 8.83 -17.25 -30.98
N LYS A 216 10.00 -17.57 -30.37
CA LYS A 216 10.56 -18.95 -30.40
C LYS A 216 9.63 -19.97 -29.69
N PHE A 217 8.76 -19.52 -28.76
CA PHE A 217 7.75 -20.31 -28.08
C PHE A 217 6.37 -20.24 -28.79
N GLY A 218 6.30 -19.59 -29.95
CA GLY A 218 5.08 -19.40 -30.71
C GLY A 218 4.09 -18.46 -30.02
N ILE A 219 4.60 -17.52 -29.20
CA ILE A 219 3.84 -16.48 -28.52
C ILE A 219 4.07 -15.16 -29.26
N THR A 220 2.98 -14.54 -29.69
CA THR A 220 2.98 -13.29 -30.46
C THR A 220 2.08 -12.24 -29.81
N HIS A 221 1.90 -11.09 -30.45
CA HIS A 221 0.98 -10.06 -29.98
C HIS A 221 -0.51 -10.48 -30.04
N ASP A 222 -0.81 -11.56 -30.76
CA ASP A 222 -2.13 -12.19 -30.69
C ASP A 222 -2.26 -12.96 -29.36
N ASN A 223 -3.22 -12.56 -28.55
CA ASN A 223 -3.46 -13.15 -27.21
C ASN A 223 -3.85 -14.64 -27.29
N SER A 224 -4.44 -15.10 -28.39
CA SER A 224 -4.75 -16.52 -28.60
C SER A 224 -3.49 -17.40 -28.66
N SER A 225 -2.38 -16.83 -29.08
CA SER A 225 -1.08 -17.50 -29.20
C SER A 225 -0.48 -17.95 -27.86
N ILE A 226 -0.98 -17.43 -26.75
CA ILE A 226 -0.52 -17.77 -25.39
C ILE A 226 -1.00 -19.15 -24.95
N TYR A 227 -2.08 -19.64 -25.54
CA TYR A 227 -2.69 -20.93 -25.19
C TYR A 227 -2.19 -22.07 -26.08
N GLU A 228 -2.17 -23.31 -25.54
CA GLU A 228 -1.78 -24.50 -26.32
C GLU A 228 -2.76 -24.72 -27.47
N ASP A 229 -4.08 -24.66 -27.16
CA ASP A 229 -5.14 -24.73 -28.14
C ASP A 229 -6.16 -23.60 -27.89
N PRO A 230 -6.71 -22.99 -28.95
CA PRO A 230 -7.77 -22.01 -28.83
C PRO A 230 -8.95 -22.57 -28.01
N GLY A 231 -9.30 -21.94 -26.90
CA GLY A 231 -10.40 -22.35 -26.02
C GLY A 231 -10.06 -23.40 -24.95
N SER A 232 -8.82 -23.95 -24.93
CA SER A 232 -8.42 -24.93 -23.91
C SER A 232 -8.23 -24.33 -22.50
N GLY A 233 -8.00 -23.02 -22.42
CA GLY A 233 -7.59 -22.34 -21.18
C GLY A 233 -6.20 -22.75 -20.67
N LYS A 234 -5.53 -23.70 -21.33
CA LYS A 234 -4.20 -24.17 -20.95
C LYS A 234 -3.13 -23.31 -21.58
N VAL A 235 -2.38 -22.63 -20.75
CA VAL A 235 -1.30 -21.73 -21.17
C VAL A 235 -0.08 -22.53 -21.62
N LYS A 236 0.58 -22.11 -22.71
CA LYS A 236 1.85 -22.67 -23.17
C LYS A 236 2.94 -22.55 -22.11
N THR A 237 3.95 -23.41 -22.22
CA THR A 237 5.19 -23.22 -21.44
C THR A 237 5.84 -21.90 -21.80
N MET A 238 6.06 -21.06 -20.79
CA MET A 238 6.62 -19.73 -20.97
C MET A 238 8.15 -19.78 -21.05
N PRO A 239 8.79 -18.86 -21.79
CA PRO A 239 10.24 -18.73 -21.77
C PRO A 239 10.74 -18.38 -20.37
N ILE A 240 12.01 -18.66 -20.10
CA ILE A 240 12.74 -18.28 -18.90
C ILE A 240 13.91 -17.35 -19.25
N LEU A 241 14.55 -16.77 -18.26
CA LEU A 241 15.69 -15.86 -18.50
C LEU A 241 16.85 -16.53 -19.26
N GLY A 242 16.98 -17.86 -19.15
CA GLY A 242 17.94 -18.63 -19.94
C GLY A 242 17.67 -18.59 -21.44
N ASP A 243 16.39 -18.61 -21.83
CA ASP A 243 16.01 -18.53 -23.25
C ASP A 243 16.32 -17.14 -23.83
N LEU A 244 16.08 -16.08 -23.04
CA LEU A 244 16.46 -14.71 -23.39
C LEU A 244 17.99 -14.58 -23.49
N TYR A 245 18.73 -15.18 -22.56
CA TYR A 245 20.19 -15.17 -22.60
C TYR A 245 20.74 -15.73 -23.89
N GLU A 246 20.20 -16.84 -24.39
CA GLU A 246 20.64 -17.44 -25.66
C GLU A 246 20.33 -16.52 -26.88
N VAL A 247 19.20 -15.81 -26.84
CA VAL A 247 18.88 -14.81 -27.89
C VAL A 247 19.83 -13.62 -27.83
N LEU A 248 20.15 -13.11 -26.63
CA LEU A 248 21.08 -11.99 -26.47
C LEU A 248 22.52 -12.34 -26.92
N LYS A 249 22.92 -13.59 -26.88
CA LYS A 249 24.25 -14.05 -27.38
C LYS A 249 24.37 -14.08 -28.90
N GLU A 250 23.26 -14.06 -29.62
CA GLU A 250 23.26 -14.11 -31.07
C GLU A 250 23.88 -12.86 -31.72
N SER A 251 23.88 -11.73 -31.01
CA SER A 251 24.42 -10.45 -31.51
C SER A 251 25.55 -9.92 -30.63
N PRO A 252 26.67 -9.48 -31.21
CA PRO A 252 27.72 -8.79 -30.45
C PRO A 252 27.25 -7.48 -29.77
N LEU A 253 26.25 -6.82 -30.34
CA LEU A 253 25.71 -5.56 -29.81
C LEU A 253 25.00 -5.74 -28.48
N THR A 254 24.48 -6.92 -28.20
CA THR A 254 23.77 -7.28 -26.94
C THR A 254 24.66 -8.00 -25.94
N ALA A 255 25.98 -8.05 -26.17
CA ALA A 255 26.92 -8.78 -25.31
C ALA A 255 26.95 -8.30 -23.86
N ARG A 256 26.81 -6.98 -23.62
CA ARG A 256 26.71 -6.42 -22.27
C ARG A 256 25.44 -6.90 -21.57
N LEU A 257 24.29 -6.85 -22.24
CA LEU A 257 23.01 -7.36 -21.72
C LEU A 257 23.09 -8.86 -21.43
N ALA A 258 23.65 -9.66 -22.34
CA ALA A 258 23.88 -11.08 -22.11
C ALA A 258 24.75 -11.34 -20.88
N THR A 259 25.83 -10.58 -20.69
CA THR A 259 26.68 -10.69 -19.50
C THR A 259 25.93 -10.43 -18.21
N ILE A 260 25.04 -9.44 -18.18
CA ILE A 260 24.24 -9.12 -16.98
C ILE A 260 23.21 -10.23 -16.72
N VAL A 261 22.53 -10.71 -17.76
CA VAL A 261 21.54 -11.79 -17.66
C VAL A 261 22.20 -13.13 -17.26
N SER A 262 23.46 -13.36 -17.62
CA SER A 262 24.20 -14.57 -17.24
C SER A 262 24.22 -14.84 -15.74
N ARG A 263 24.12 -13.79 -14.91
CA ARG A 263 24.02 -13.91 -13.44
C ARG A 263 22.82 -14.78 -13.00
N PHE A 264 21.73 -14.74 -13.77
CA PHE A 264 20.54 -15.54 -13.51
C PHE A 264 20.63 -16.95 -14.09
N VAL A 265 21.45 -17.18 -15.10
CA VAL A 265 21.56 -18.46 -15.81
C VAL A 265 22.65 -19.34 -15.23
N THR A 266 23.87 -18.81 -15.10
CA THR A 266 25.06 -19.55 -14.64
C THR A 266 25.61 -19.00 -13.32
N GLY A 267 25.13 -17.85 -12.86
CA GLY A 267 25.63 -17.15 -11.68
C GLY A 267 24.84 -17.47 -10.40
N SER A 268 24.96 -16.56 -9.43
CA SER A 268 24.41 -16.75 -8.06
C SER A 268 22.88 -16.63 -7.94
N ALA A 269 22.19 -16.16 -8.99
CA ALA A 269 20.74 -15.90 -8.95
C ALA A 269 19.92 -16.92 -9.79
N GLN A 270 20.42 -18.13 -9.96
CA GLN A 270 19.78 -19.20 -10.76
C GLN A 270 18.37 -19.57 -10.30
N SER A 271 18.01 -19.30 -9.06
CA SER A 271 16.64 -19.51 -8.53
C SER A 271 15.55 -18.74 -9.30
N PHE A 272 15.92 -17.70 -10.06
CA PHE A 272 14.98 -16.95 -10.89
C PHE A 272 14.91 -17.43 -12.36
N ASN A 273 15.68 -18.44 -12.72
CA ASN A 273 15.76 -19.01 -14.06
C ASN A 273 15.07 -20.38 -14.17
N ARG A 274 13.82 -20.43 -13.71
CA ARG A 274 12.98 -21.65 -13.72
C ARG A 274 11.52 -21.25 -13.91
N GLN A 275 10.68 -22.21 -14.27
CA GLN A 275 9.23 -22.02 -14.25
C GLN A 275 8.73 -21.73 -12.84
N SER A 276 7.69 -20.91 -12.73
CA SER A 276 7.06 -20.62 -11.43
C SER A 276 6.56 -21.89 -10.77
N ASN A 277 6.89 -22.06 -9.51
CA ASN A 277 6.49 -23.22 -8.72
C ASN A 277 5.82 -22.84 -7.38
N ILE A 278 5.45 -21.56 -7.24
CA ILE A 278 4.79 -21.05 -6.05
C ILE A 278 3.28 -20.93 -6.29
N ASN A 279 2.52 -21.07 -5.21
CA ASN A 279 1.07 -20.94 -5.25
C ASN A 279 0.62 -19.87 -4.25
N LEU A 280 -0.05 -18.82 -4.74
CA LEU A 280 -0.60 -17.72 -3.96
C LEU A 280 -2.12 -17.86 -3.69
N SER A 281 -2.73 -19.00 -3.95
CA SER A 281 -4.17 -19.22 -3.75
C SER A 281 -4.61 -19.20 -2.29
N ASN A 282 -3.67 -19.39 -1.35
CA ASN A 282 -3.96 -19.32 0.07
C ASN A 282 -4.43 -17.91 0.47
N ARG A 283 -5.35 -17.87 1.43
CA ARG A 283 -5.89 -16.59 1.94
C ARG A 283 -4.89 -15.80 2.80
N TYR A 284 -3.75 -16.37 3.15
CA TYR A 284 -2.68 -15.67 3.86
C TYR A 284 -1.34 -16.13 3.31
N VAL A 285 -0.67 -15.25 2.61
CA VAL A 285 0.59 -15.53 1.93
C VAL A 285 1.65 -14.54 2.38
N VAL A 286 2.80 -15.08 2.78
CA VAL A 286 3.99 -14.28 3.12
C VAL A 286 5.09 -14.58 2.10
N LEU A 287 5.56 -13.53 1.45
CA LEU A 287 6.70 -13.53 0.55
C LEU A 287 7.91 -12.94 1.29
N ASP A 288 8.76 -13.81 1.78
CA ASP A 288 10.02 -13.45 2.44
C ASP A 288 11.14 -13.33 1.41
N ILE A 289 11.62 -12.12 1.22
CA ILE A 289 12.71 -11.79 0.30
C ILE A 289 13.94 -11.23 1.05
N SER A 290 14.02 -11.42 2.36
CA SER A 290 15.03 -10.82 3.23
C SER A 290 16.48 -11.27 2.96
N GLU A 291 16.66 -12.38 2.26
CA GLU A 291 17.99 -12.84 1.87
C GLU A 291 18.52 -12.22 0.57
N LEU A 292 17.66 -11.54 -0.18
CA LEU A 292 18.11 -10.75 -1.32
C LEU A 292 18.77 -9.47 -0.80
N LYS A 293 19.96 -9.15 -1.31
CA LYS A 293 20.77 -8.01 -0.84
C LYS A 293 21.18 -7.10 -1.99
N GLY A 294 21.51 -5.84 -1.64
CA GLY A 294 21.97 -4.85 -2.61
C GLY A 294 20.98 -4.65 -3.76
N LYS A 295 21.46 -4.62 -4.99
CA LYS A 295 20.64 -4.43 -6.20
C LYS A 295 19.56 -5.52 -6.41
N MET A 296 19.73 -6.72 -5.81
CA MET A 296 18.76 -7.80 -5.96
C MET A 296 17.51 -7.62 -5.09
N LEU A 297 17.56 -6.82 -4.03
CA LEU A 297 16.42 -6.62 -3.15
C LEU A 297 15.27 -5.86 -3.84
N PRO A 298 15.47 -4.67 -4.45
CA PRO A 298 14.42 -4.01 -5.21
C PRO A 298 13.89 -4.86 -6.36
N VAL A 299 14.77 -5.60 -7.04
CA VAL A 299 14.39 -6.52 -8.13
C VAL A 299 13.47 -7.63 -7.61
N GLY A 300 13.83 -8.28 -6.51
CA GLY A 300 12.98 -9.31 -5.89
C GLY A 300 11.66 -8.77 -5.36
N MET A 301 11.65 -7.54 -4.81
CA MET A 301 10.42 -6.85 -4.43
C MET A 301 9.51 -6.62 -5.62
N MET A 302 10.06 -6.16 -6.74
CA MET A 302 9.31 -5.90 -7.98
C MET A 302 8.70 -7.19 -8.53
N ILE A 303 9.49 -8.27 -8.62
CA ILE A 303 9.02 -9.59 -9.10
C ILE A 303 7.86 -10.10 -8.22
N ALA A 304 8.05 -10.04 -6.90
CA ALA A 304 7.05 -10.52 -5.96
C ALA A 304 5.77 -9.68 -6.00
N LEU A 305 5.92 -8.35 -6.13
CA LEU A 305 4.78 -7.43 -6.21
C LEU A 305 4.01 -7.59 -7.52
N ASP A 306 4.70 -7.76 -8.65
CA ASP A 306 4.08 -8.05 -9.95
C ASP A 306 3.26 -9.35 -9.90
N TYR A 307 3.83 -10.40 -9.32
CA TYR A 307 3.12 -11.68 -9.17
C TYR A 307 1.89 -11.57 -8.26
N VAL A 308 2.01 -10.85 -7.13
CA VAL A 308 0.87 -10.57 -6.25
C VAL A 308 -0.17 -9.71 -6.96
N TRP A 309 0.27 -8.73 -7.73
CA TRP A 309 -0.63 -7.84 -8.47
C TRP A 309 -1.50 -8.58 -9.49
N ASP A 310 -0.93 -9.55 -10.20
CA ASP A 310 -1.72 -10.42 -11.07
C ASP A 310 -2.78 -11.23 -10.30
N GLN A 311 -2.43 -11.73 -9.10
CA GLN A 311 -3.41 -12.42 -8.24
C GLN A 311 -4.51 -11.49 -7.73
N VAL A 312 -4.19 -10.21 -7.51
CA VAL A 312 -5.18 -9.20 -7.11
C VAL A 312 -6.15 -8.94 -8.27
N LYS A 313 -5.65 -8.86 -9.50
CA LYS A 313 -6.48 -8.63 -10.69
C LYS A 313 -7.38 -9.82 -11.05
N ALA A 314 -6.95 -11.03 -10.72
CA ALA A 314 -7.61 -12.27 -11.15
C ALA A 314 -9.06 -12.45 -10.64
N ASP A 315 -9.44 -11.85 -9.52
CA ASP A 315 -10.80 -12.00 -8.97
C ASP A 315 -11.22 -10.73 -8.24
N ARG A 316 -12.10 -9.94 -8.83
CA ARG A 316 -12.58 -8.67 -8.24
C ARG A 316 -13.59 -8.85 -7.11
N THR A 317 -14.19 -10.02 -6.98
CA THR A 317 -15.25 -10.30 -6.00
C THR A 317 -14.70 -10.48 -4.59
N LYS A 318 -13.46 -10.94 -4.46
CA LYS A 318 -12.80 -11.17 -3.18
C LYS A 318 -12.16 -9.89 -2.64
N LYS A 319 -12.33 -9.63 -1.36
CA LYS A 319 -11.57 -8.59 -0.65
C LYS A 319 -10.13 -9.04 -0.44
N LYS A 320 -9.18 -8.17 -0.79
CA LYS A 320 -7.75 -8.47 -0.71
C LYS A 320 -7.00 -7.30 -0.08
N MET A 321 -5.92 -7.60 0.64
CA MET A 321 -5.01 -6.59 1.19
C MET A 321 -3.56 -6.99 0.89
N VAL A 322 -2.84 -6.09 0.25
CA VAL A 322 -1.41 -6.24 -0.05
C VAL A 322 -0.61 -5.41 0.96
N PHE A 323 0.19 -6.05 1.77
CA PHE A 323 1.07 -5.42 2.75
C PHE A 323 2.48 -5.33 2.16
N ILE A 324 3.00 -4.12 2.03
CA ILE A 324 4.33 -3.86 1.48
C ILE A 324 5.17 -3.23 2.60
N ASP A 325 6.00 -4.06 3.24
CA ASP A 325 6.96 -3.57 4.23
C ASP A 325 8.15 -2.90 3.53
N GLU A 326 8.71 -1.88 4.16
CA GLU A 326 9.86 -1.12 3.66
C GLU A 326 9.71 -0.63 2.20
N ILE A 327 8.52 -0.11 1.88
CA ILE A 327 8.18 0.33 0.51
C ILE A 327 9.17 1.36 -0.06
N TRP A 328 9.84 2.12 0.79
CA TRP A 328 10.86 3.09 0.40
C TRP A 328 11.99 2.48 -0.44
N LYS A 329 12.23 1.18 -0.34
CA LYS A 329 13.19 0.47 -1.21
C LYS A 329 12.79 0.50 -2.70
N LEU A 330 11.52 0.71 -3.00
CA LEU A 330 10.99 0.80 -4.37
C LEU A 330 10.68 2.24 -4.81
N ILE A 331 10.49 3.17 -3.86
CA ILE A 331 10.06 4.53 -4.17
C ILE A 331 10.98 5.62 -3.61
N GLY A 332 12.02 5.25 -2.85
CA GLY A 332 12.93 6.18 -2.19
C GLY A 332 13.95 6.82 -3.11
N GLY A 333 14.81 7.70 -2.57
CA GLY A 333 15.74 8.51 -3.35
C GLY A 333 16.70 7.74 -4.26
N ALA A 334 17.06 6.52 -3.88
CA ALA A 334 17.90 5.62 -4.70
C ALA A 334 17.09 4.66 -5.59
N ALA A 335 15.76 4.75 -5.59
CA ALA A 335 14.88 3.87 -6.35
C ALA A 335 14.79 4.30 -7.83
N ASN A 336 14.39 3.32 -8.65
CA ASN A 336 14.11 3.57 -10.05
C ASN A 336 12.72 4.23 -10.20
N LYS A 337 12.63 5.27 -11.04
CA LYS A 337 11.39 6.00 -11.32
C LYS A 337 10.25 5.09 -11.81
N GLN A 338 10.54 4.17 -12.71
CA GLN A 338 9.54 3.27 -13.30
C GLN A 338 8.98 2.31 -12.24
N ALA A 339 9.80 1.79 -11.32
CA ALA A 339 9.35 0.97 -10.21
C ALA A 339 8.48 1.77 -9.22
N ALA A 340 8.83 3.04 -8.97
CA ALA A 340 8.04 3.93 -8.14
C ALA A 340 6.67 4.26 -8.77
N GLU A 341 6.62 4.47 -10.08
CA GLU A 341 5.37 4.68 -10.83
C GLU A 341 4.48 3.44 -10.76
N PHE A 342 5.02 2.24 -10.94
CA PHE A 342 4.28 0.99 -10.79
C PHE A 342 3.68 0.82 -9.39
N CYS A 343 4.47 1.09 -8.33
CA CYS A 343 3.94 1.07 -6.96
C CYS A 343 2.80 2.07 -6.77
N LEU A 344 2.96 3.30 -7.27
CA LEU A 344 1.94 4.33 -7.16
C LEU A 344 0.66 3.96 -7.92
N GLU A 345 0.79 3.36 -9.09
CA GLU A 345 -0.34 2.87 -9.87
C GLU A 345 -1.16 1.86 -9.08
N ILE A 346 -0.53 0.88 -8.43
CA ILE A 346 -1.22 -0.07 -7.57
C ILE A 346 -2.07 0.66 -6.52
N PHE A 347 -1.51 1.64 -5.80
CA PHE A 347 -2.25 2.39 -4.78
C PHE A 347 -3.45 3.17 -5.34
N LYS A 348 -3.37 3.62 -6.60
CA LYS A 348 -4.46 4.34 -7.28
C LYS A 348 -5.60 3.43 -7.71
N ILE A 349 -5.28 2.25 -8.25
CA ILE A 349 -6.27 1.44 -8.96
C ILE A 349 -6.72 0.18 -8.22
N ILE A 350 -6.02 -0.26 -7.17
CA ILE A 350 -6.29 -1.51 -6.44
C ILE A 350 -7.72 -1.61 -5.91
N ARG A 351 -8.35 -0.47 -5.58
CA ARG A 351 -9.75 -0.41 -5.17
C ARG A 351 -10.68 -1.00 -6.24
N GLY A 352 -10.43 -0.74 -7.54
CA GLY A 352 -11.21 -1.27 -8.65
C GLY A 352 -11.19 -2.80 -8.75
N TYR A 353 -10.22 -3.44 -8.10
CA TYR A 353 -10.05 -4.90 -8.02
C TYR A 353 -10.46 -5.49 -6.67
N GLY A 354 -11.28 -4.78 -5.89
CA GLY A 354 -11.73 -5.23 -4.57
C GLY A 354 -10.62 -5.25 -3.51
N GLY A 355 -9.50 -4.58 -3.78
CA GLY A 355 -8.32 -4.61 -2.94
C GLY A 355 -8.04 -3.33 -2.17
N GLY A 356 -7.09 -3.43 -1.24
CA GLY A 356 -6.40 -2.34 -0.58
C GLY A 356 -4.90 -2.63 -0.50
N ALA A 357 -4.10 -1.58 -0.40
CA ALA A 357 -2.66 -1.69 -0.21
C ALA A 357 -2.24 -1.01 1.10
N LEU A 358 -1.30 -1.63 1.80
CA LEU A 358 -0.71 -1.07 3.00
C LEU A 358 0.79 -0.88 2.76
N ALA A 359 1.24 0.37 2.82
CA ALA A 359 2.64 0.73 2.79
C ALA A 359 3.18 0.93 4.20
N ALA A 360 4.28 0.28 4.54
CA ALA A 360 5.02 0.55 5.77
C ALA A 360 6.42 1.10 5.45
N THR A 361 6.84 2.11 6.21
CA THR A 361 8.17 2.70 6.06
C THR A 361 8.75 3.06 7.43
N GLN A 362 10.06 2.87 7.57
CA GLN A 362 10.82 3.35 8.72
C GLN A 362 11.75 4.52 8.37
N ASP A 363 11.95 4.77 7.09
CA ASP A 363 12.82 5.83 6.59
C ASP A 363 11.96 6.82 5.80
N LEU A 364 11.63 7.93 6.44
CA LEU A 364 10.83 8.98 5.82
C LEU A 364 11.67 9.86 4.91
N SER A 365 12.95 10.03 5.18
CA SER A 365 13.84 10.80 4.34
C SER A 365 13.97 10.16 2.96
N ASP A 366 14.19 8.85 2.91
CA ASP A 366 14.23 8.10 1.67
C ASP A 366 12.84 7.95 1.03
N PHE A 367 11.79 7.76 1.84
CA PHE A 367 10.41 7.68 1.34
C PHE A 367 9.99 8.94 0.55
N PHE A 368 10.51 10.10 0.94
CA PHE A 368 10.31 11.37 0.23
C PHE A 368 11.51 11.78 -0.65
N GLY A 369 12.50 10.92 -0.83
CA GLY A 369 13.75 11.27 -1.51
C GLY A 369 13.65 11.35 -3.03
N LEU A 370 12.75 10.60 -3.68
CA LEU A 370 12.65 10.56 -5.13
C LEU A 370 11.73 11.67 -5.67
N GLU A 371 12.21 12.45 -6.66
CA GLU A 371 11.49 13.55 -7.30
C GLU A 371 10.83 14.49 -6.26
N ASP A 372 11.59 15.02 -5.34
CA ASP A 372 11.13 15.93 -4.28
C ASP A 372 9.94 15.39 -3.46
N GLY A 373 9.89 14.09 -3.27
CA GLY A 373 8.86 13.41 -2.49
C GLY A 373 7.55 13.16 -3.22
N ARG A 374 7.50 13.29 -4.53
CA ARG A 374 6.29 13.11 -5.33
C ARG A 374 5.62 11.77 -5.06
N TYR A 375 6.38 10.68 -5.08
CA TYR A 375 5.83 9.32 -4.91
C TYR A 375 5.39 9.05 -3.48
N GLY A 376 6.19 9.42 -2.49
CA GLY A 376 5.82 9.28 -1.08
C GLY A 376 4.56 10.07 -0.73
N ARG A 377 4.49 11.35 -1.15
CA ARG A 377 3.28 12.18 -0.96
C ARG A 377 2.06 11.58 -1.67
N ALA A 378 2.24 11.06 -2.88
CA ALA A 378 1.15 10.46 -3.62
C ALA A 378 0.62 9.19 -2.96
N ILE A 379 1.47 8.31 -2.41
CA ILE A 379 1.07 7.13 -1.64
C ILE A 379 0.33 7.54 -0.36
N LEU A 380 0.85 8.50 0.41
CA LEU A 380 0.16 9.03 1.59
C LEU A 380 -1.22 9.61 1.26
N ASN A 381 -1.33 10.38 0.17
CA ASN A 381 -2.60 10.97 -0.26
C ASN A 381 -3.59 9.92 -0.78
N ASN A 382 -3.11 8.82 -1.37
CA ASN A 382 -3.93 7.69 -1.80
C ASN A 382 -4.18 6.68 -0.68
N SER A 383 -3.69 6.91 0.54
CA SER A 383 -3.99 6.10 1.72
C SER A 383 -5.02 6.81 2.57
N LYS A 384 -6.24 6.26 2.64
CA LYS A 384 -7.32 6.83 3.45
C LYS A 384 -6.98 6.83 4.93
N THR A 385 -6.40 5.75 5.42
CA THR A 385 -6.03 5.59 6.82
C THR A 385 -4.51 5.62 6.98
N LYS A 386 -4.03 6.44 7.90
CA LYS A 386 -2.61 6.56 8.24
C LYS A 386 -2.41 6.23 9.71
N ILE A 387 -1.42 5.42 9.98
CA ILE A 387 -0.99 5.03 11.33
C ILE A 387 0.43 5.56 11.52
N ILE A 388 0.59 6.54 12.39
CA ILE A 388 1.88 7.14 12.66
C ILE A 388 2.30 6.72 14.06
N LEU A 389 3.29 5.87 14.12
CA LEU A 389 3.95 5.42 15.33
C LEU A 389 4.98 6.47 15.78
N ASN A 390 5.81 6.14 16.77
CA ASN A 390 6.88 7.03 17.19
C ASN A 390 7.78 7.43 16.01
N LEU A 391 8.08 8.73 15.91
CA LEU A 391 9.00 9.32 14.95
C LEU A 391 10.04 10.19 15.68
N GLU A 392 11.24 10.26 15.13
CA GLU A 392 12.23 11.26 15.54
C GLU A 392 11.76 12.66 15.14
N PRO A 393 12.16 13.72 15.86
CA PRO A 393 11.72 15.09 15.59
C PRO A 393 11.92 15.52 14.13
N ASP A 394 13.05 15.18 13.53
CA ASP A 394 13.37 15.53 12.14
C ASP A 394 12.46 14.78 11.15
N GLU A 395 12.15 13.52 11.42
CA GLU A 395 11.24 12.73 10.62
C GLU A 395 9.79 13.21 10.73
N ALA A 396 9.38 13.70 11.91
CA ALA A 396 8.04 14.21 12.13
C ALA A 396 7.73 15.47 11.27
N GLU A 397 8.74 16.26 10.94
CA GLU A 397 8.58 17.42 10.04
C GLU A 397 8.22 17.00 8.60
N TYR A 398 8.70 15.86 8.08
CA TYR A 398 8.33 15.37 6.74
C TYR A 398 6.83 15.07 6.62
N VAL A 399 6.20 14.55 7.67
CA VAL A 399 4.78 14.19 7.65
C VAL A 399 3.87 15.34 8.06
N LYS A 400 4.39 16.36 8.74
CA LYS A 400 3.64 17.51 9.25
C LYS A 400 2.83 18.21 8.16
N ASP A 401 3.50 18.63 7.09
CA ASP A 401 2.88 19.41 6.02
C ASP A 401 1.93 18.56 5.18
N VAL A 402 2.32 17.30 4.91
CA VAL A 402 1.51 16.38 4.10
C VAL A 402 0.23 15.99 4.82
N LEU A 403 0.30 15.76 6.13
CA LEU A 403 -0.84 15.35 6.94
C LEU A 403 -1.53 16.52 7.65
N LYS A 404 -0.99 17.75 7.52
CA LYS A 404 -1.47 18.98 8.18
C LYS A 404 -1.58 18.83 9.70
N LEU A 405 -0.55 18.22 10.30
CA LEU A 405 -0.52 17.96 11.73
C LEU A 405 -0.32 19.24 12.54
N THR A 406 -1.03 19.30 13.66
CA THR A 406 -0.88 20.38 14.64
C THR A 406 0.43 20.22 15.43
N ARG A 407 0.89 21.29 16.07
CA ARG A 407 2.09 21.23 16.94
C ARG A 407 1.92 20.23 18.10
N THR A 408 0.70 20.08 18.61
CA THR A 408 0.41 19.13 19.69
C THR A 408 0.54 17.70 19.20
N GLU A 409 0.01 17.37 18.02
CA GLU A 409 0.15 16.05 17.41
C GLU A 409 1.61 15.69 17.10
N ILE A 410 2.39 16.63 16.54
CA ILE A 410 3.84 16.43 16.33
C ILE A 410 4.54 16.12 17.65
N ARG A 411 4.28 16.91 18.70
CA ARG A 411 4.86 16.65 20.01
C ARG A 411 4.45 15.27 20.57
N SER A 412 3.22 14.87 20.36
CA SER A 412 2.74 13.55 20.80
C SER A 412 3.44 12.43 20.05
N ILE A 413 3.55 12.52 18.71
CA ILE A 413 4.20 11.51 17.86
C ILE A 413 5.66 11.29 18.26
N THR A 414 6.39 12.37 18.60
CA THR A 414 7.81 12.26 19.02
C THR A 414 7.99 11.70 20.44
N GLN A 415 6.91 11.60 21.21
CA GLN A 415 6.92 11.10 22.59
C GLN A 415 6.21 9.75 22.75
N PHE A 416 5.67 9.17 21.68
CA PHE A 416 4.96 7.90 21.76
C PHE A 416 5.85 6.77 22.26
N GLU A 417 5.32 5.99 23.15
CA GLU A 417 5.91 4.71 23.53
C GLU A 417 5.58 3.61 22.50
N ARG A 418 6.25 2.49 22.63
CA ARG A 418 6.01 1.35 21.76
C ARG A 418 4.57 0.86 21.87
N GLY A 419 3.84 0.87 20.76
CA GLY A 419 2.43 0.49 20.68
C GLY A 419 1.46 1.66 20.74
N GLU A 420 1.93 2.88 20.93
CA GLU A 420 1.14 4.10 20.77
C GLU A 420 1.23 4.61 19.32
N ALA A 421 0.14 5.15 18.83
CA ALA A 421 0.05 5.67 17.46
C ALA A 421 -0.94 6.82 17.34
N LEU A 422 -0.69 7.71 16.40
CA LEU A 422 -1.69 8.62 15.85
C LEU A 422 -2.42 7.91 14.70
N LEU A 423 -3.72 7.75 14.82
CA LEU A 423 -4.58 7.22 13.77
C LEU A 423 -5.29 8.39 13.07
N SER A 424 -4.99 8.59 11.80
CA SER A 424 -5.64 9.58 10.94
C SER A 424 -6.47 8.86 9.88
N SER A 425 -7.77 9.12 9.84
CA SER A 425 -8.71 8.60 8.82
C SER A 425 -9.45 9.79 8.21
N ASN A 426 -8.95 10.31 7.09
CA ASN A 426 -9.50 11.50 6.40
C ASN A 426 -10.46 11.14 5.26
#